data_28ac7f20a55c1ecfba3ef6bcc6f9f154
#
_entry.id   28ac7f20a55c1ecfba3ef6bcc6f9f154
#
_cell.length_a   1.000
_cell.length_b   1.000
_cell.length_c   1.000
_cell.angle_alpha   90.00
_cell.angle_beta   90.00
_cell.angle_gamma   90.00
#
_symmetry.space_group_name_H-M   'P 1'
#
loop_
_entity.id
_entity.type
_entity.pdbx_description
1 polymer ?
#
loop_
_entity_poly.entity_id
_entity_poly.type
_entity_poly.pdbx_seq_one_letter_code
_entity_poly.pdbx_strand_id
1 'polypeptide(L)'
;ATQSDEVMHQSAEMCRKRGRIVLVGVVGLNLRRDDFFKKEITFQVSASYGPGRYDSFYEDEGNDYPVGFVRWTEQRNFEAVLDMMSSGVLDVKSVITHRFDIENAIDAYGLLDNPDALGIVLNYPSQSREVLTKSKVGLNVQSLKVVDPSIPCVGFIGAGNYASRTLIPAFKEAGAILNTLVTSGGISGVHHGNKNKFVTASTEVEDLWSNDRINTVSIVTRHDAHAQQVIDALKSGKNVFVEKPLALTLDEFNVIDKTYHEANKSNTVR
;
A
#
# COMPACT_ATOMS: atom_id res chain seq x y z
N ALA A 1 -13.61 0.92 -24.47
CA ALA A 1 -14.40 2.13 -24.29
C ALA A 1 -14.62 2.82 -25.63
N THR A 2 -15.85 3.29 -25.92
CA THR A 2 -16.19 4.01 -27.15
C THR A 2 -17.12 5.19 -26.81
N GLN A 3 -17.09 6.25 -27.65
CA GLN A 3 -18.02 7.38 -27.56
C GLN A 3 -19.31 7.12 -28.35
N SER A 4 -19.40 5.99 -29.04
CA SER A 4 -20.56 5.67 -29.92
C SER A 4 -21.78 5.30 -29.09
N ASP A 5 -22.94 5.83 -29.48
CA ASP A 5 -24.27 5.47 -28.95
C ASP A 5 -24.84 4.20 -29.62
N GLU A 6 -24.23 3.74 -30.69
CA GLU A 6 -24.70 2.61 -31.49
C GLU A 6 -24.78 1.31 -30.71
N VAL A 7 -23.84 1.12 -29.77
CA VAL A 7 -23.83 -0.04 -28.90
C VAL A 7 -25.11 -0.16 -28.07
N MET A 8 -25.63 0.97 -27.58
CA MET A 8 -26.87 1.01 -26.79
C MET A 8 -28.10 0.79 -27.67
N HIS A 9 -28.10 1.35 -28.87
CA HIS A 9 -29.16 1.13 -29.84
C HIS A 9 -29.27 -0.36 -30.19
N GLN A 10 -28.19 -0.98 -30.61
CA GLN A 10 -28.17 -2.42 -30.97
C GLN A 10 -28.54 -3.30 -29.77
N SER A 11 -28.06 -2.97 -28.55
CA SER A 11 -28.43 -3.71 -27.35
C SER A 11 -29.93 -3.65 -27.09
N ALA A 12 -30.56 -2.49 -27.30
CA ALA A 12 -31.99 -2.34 -27.12
C ALA A 12 -32.77 -3.09 -28.21
N GLU A 13 -32.29 -3.10 -29.47
CA GLU A 13 -32.91 -3.89 -30.56
C GLU A 13 -32.84 -5.39 -30.27
N MET A 14 -31.73 -5.92 -29.82
CA MET A 14 -31.55 -7.32 -29.46
C MET A 14 -32.30 -7.75 -28.20
N CYS A 15 -32.55 -6.81 -27.28
CA CYS A 15 -33.18 -7.09 -26.00
C CYS A 15 -34.67 -7.50 -26.20
N ARG A 16 -35.09 -8.56 -25.48
CA ARG A 16 -36.52 -8.95 -25.49
C ARG A 16 -37.39 -7.90 -24.78
N LYS A 17 -38.72 -7.99 -24.99
CA LYS A 17 -39.69 -7.19 -24.23
C LYS A 17 -39.50 -7.44 -22.70
N ARG A 18 -39.55 -6.35 -21.92
CA ARG A 18 -39.32 -6.34 -20.45
C ARG A 18 -37.97 -6.91 -20.06
N GLY A 19 -37.01 -6.90 -21.00
CA GLY A 19 -35.64 -7.31 -20.68
C GLY A 19 -34.88 -6.25 -19.88
N ARG A 20 -33.68 -6.61 -19.45
CA ARG A 20 -32.79 -5.70 -18.73
C ARG A 20 -31.47 -5.57 -19.50
N ILE A 21 -31.02 -4.35 -19.66
CA ILE A 21 -29.67 -4.02 -20.15
C ILE A 21 -28.85 -3.49 -18.98
N VAL A 22 -27.72 -4.09 -18.72
CA VAL A 22 -26.77 -3.66 -17.69
C VAL A 22 -25.50 -3.22 -18.39
N LEU A 23 -25.18 -1.93 -18.27
CA LEU A 23 -23.97 -1.36 -18.86
C LEU A 23 -22.80 -1.51 -17.88
N VAL A 24 -21.80 -2.30 -18.27
CA VAL A 24 -20.58 -2.54 -17.49
C VAL A 24 -19.41 -1.67 -17.98
N GLY A 25 -19.34 -1.43 -19.29
CA GLY A 25 -18.28 -0.63 -19.92
C GLY A 25 -18.62 0.85 -20.10
N VAL A 26 -17.76 1.55 -20.81
CA VAL A 26 -17.94 2.98 -21.16
C VAL A 26 -18.34 3.10 -22.63
N VAL A 27 -19.54 3.61 -22.87
CA VAL A 27 -20.09 3.88 -24.21
C VAL A 27 -20.81 5.23 -24.20
N GLY A 28 -21.21 5.73 -25.37
CA GLY A 28 -22.12 6.87 -25.48
C GLY A 28 -23.48 6.56 -24.85
N LEU A 29 -24.11 7.54 -24.20
CA LEU A 29 -25.38 7.40 -23.50
C LEU A 29 -26.47 8.32 -24.03
N ASN A 30 -26.40 8.70 -25.33
CA ASN A 30 -27.49 9.43 -26.00
C ASN A 30 -28.59 8.44 -26.39
N LEU A 31 -29.44 8.08 -25.43
CA LEU A 31 -30.42 7.04 -25.54
C LEU A 31 -31.66 7.53 -26.34
N ARG A 32 -32.10 6.71 -27.31
CA ARG A 32 -33.34 6.96 -28.06
C ARG A 32 -34.51 6.35 -27.29
N ARG A 33 -35.46 7.18 -26.84
CA ARG A 33 -36.63 6.72 -26.09
C ARG A 33 -37.37 5.56 -26.79
N ASP A 34 -37.50 5.60 -28.12
CA ASP A 34 -38.27 4.62 -28.89
C ASP A 34 -37.68 3.19 -28.82
N ASP A 35 -36.37 3.06 -28.69
CA ASP A 35 -35.70 1.77 -28.57
C ASP A 35 -36.09 1.04 -27.28
N PHE A 36 -36.32 1.78 -26.22
CA PHE A 36 -36.65 1.26 -24.90
C PHE A 36 -38.15 1.19 -24.64
N PHE A 37 -38.89 2.24 -25.03
CA PHE A 37 -40.30 2.42 -24.71
C PHE A 37 -41.20 1.28 -25.25
N LYS A 38 -41.05 0.89 -26.51
CA LYS A 38 -41.89 -0.15 -27.13
C LYS A 38 -41.75 -1.52 -26.52
N LYS A 39 -40.64 -1.76 -25.85
CA LYS A 39 -40.29 -3.04 -25.22
C LYS A 39 -40.28 -3.00 -23.70
N GLU A 40 -40.56 -1.84 -23.08
CA GLU A 40 -40.48 -1.65 -21.62
C GLU A 40 -39.14 -2.14 -21.03
N ILE A 41 -38.01 -1.78 -21.67
CA ILE A 41 -36.67 -2.22 -21.26
C ILE A 41 -36.23 -1.50 -20.00
N THR A 42 -35.71 -2.25 -19.03
CA THR A 42 -34.99 -1.69 -17.89
C THR A 42 -33.54 -1.45 -18.27
N PHE A 43 -33.03 -0.23 -18.04
CA PHE A 43 -31.62 0.10 -18.20
C PHE A 43 -30.99 0.46 -16.85
N GLN A 44 -29.80 -0.07 -16.62
CA GLN A 44 -29.03 0.19 -15.41
C GLN A 44 -27.53 0.25 -15.72
N VAL A 45 -26.84 1.20 -15.13
CA VAL A 45 -25.36 1.22 -15.16
C VAL A 45 -24.85 0.41 -13.98
N SER A 46 -23.89 -0.48 -14.23
CA SER A 46 -23.22 -1.27 -13.17
C SER A 46 -22.22 -0.40 -12.44
N ALA A 47 -22.20 -0.51 -11.11
CA ALA A 47 -21.20 0.11 -10.27
C ALA A 47 -20.10 -0.92 -9.94
N SER A 48 -18.98 -0.89 -10.67
CA SER A 48 -17.78 -1.66 -10.39
C SER A 48 -18.07 -3.11 -9.95
N TYR A 49 -17.71 -3.49 -8.73
CA TYR A 49 -17.90 -4.83 -8.16
C TYR A 49 -19.29 -5.09 -7.59
N GLY A 50 -20.16 -4.11 -7.62
CA GLY A 50 -21.51 -4.15 -7.10
C GLY A 50 -21.76 -3.13 -5.99
N PRO A 51 -22.97 -3.13 -5.40
CA PRO A 51 -23.30 -2.26 -4.28
C PRO A 51 -22.34 -2.43 -3.09
N GLY A 52 -21.94 -1.32 -2.52
CA GLY A 52 -20.92 -1.23 -1.48
C GLY A 52 -19.70 -0.42 -1.94
N ARG A 53 -19.38 -0.46 -3.23
CA ARG A 53 -18.28 0.32 -3.79
C ARG A 53 -18.53 1.82 -3.67
N TYR A 54 -17.52 2.57 -3.17
CA TYR A 54 -17.58 4.02 -2.89
C TYR A 54 -18.49 4.42 -1.72
N ASP A 55 -18.92 3.46 -0.90
CA ASP A 55 -19.64 3.68 0.34
C ASP A 55 -18.70 3.42 1.53
N SER A 56 -18.28 4.48 2.22
CA SER A 56 -17.36 4.37 3.36
C SER A 56 -17.94 3.56 4.51
N PHE A 57 -19.25 3.58 4.72
CA PHE A 57 -19.92 2.77 5.72
C PHE A 57 -19.76 1.27 5.45
N TYR A 58 -19.73 0.89 4.17
CA TYR A 58 -19.49 -0.49 3.74
C TYR A 58 -18.00 -0.81 3.66
N GLU A 59 -17.21 -0.01 2.90
CA GLU A 59 -15.80 -0.33 2.59
C GLU A 59 -14.85 -0.11 3.77
N ASP A 60 -15.03 1.00 4.51
CA ASP A 60 -14.09 1.39 5.57
C ASP A 60 -14.54 0.90 6.96
N GLU A 61 -15.83 0.92 7.22
CA GLU A 61 -16.40 0.52 8.51
C GLU A 61 -16.82 -0.95 8.57
N GLY A 62 -16.88 -1.65 7.43
CA GLY A 62 -17.19 -3.08 7.35
C GLY A 62 -18.66 -3.43 7.60
N ASN A 63 -19.58 -2.50 7.39
CA ASN A 63 -21.00 -2.75 7.55
C ASN A 63 -21.64 -3.23 6.25
N ASP A 64 -22.27 -4.40 6.27
CA ASP A 64 -22.95 -4.94 5.11
C ASP A 64 -24.42 -4.49 5.02
N TYR A 65 -24.94 -4.42 3.79
CA TYR A 65 -26.36 -4.11 3.54
C TYR A 65 -27.26 -5.28 3.92
N PRO A 66 -28.49 -5.00 4.42
CA PRO A 66 -29.47 -6.05 4.68
C PRO A 66 -29.82 -6.85 3.42
N VAL A 67 -29.73 -8.17 3.51
CA VAL A 67 -29.94 -9.10 2.36
C VAL A 67 -31.27 -8.88 1.66
N GLY A 68 -32.31 -8.51 2.40
CA GLY A 68 -33.65 -8.29 1.84
C GLY A 68 -33.75 -7.05 0.94
N PHE A 69 -32.82 -6.09 1.07
CA PHE A 69 -32.77 -4.87 0.26
C PHE A 69 -31.69 -4.90 -0.82
N VAL A 70 -30.53 -5.48 -0.49
CA VAL A 70 -29.39 -5.59 -1.41
C VAL A 70 -28.86 -7.02 -1.39
N ARG A 71 -29.36 -7.83 -2.31
CA ARG A 71 -29.00 -9.27 -2.37
C ARG A 71 -27.53 -9.47 -2.75
N TRP A 72 -27.04 -8.74 -3.72
CA TRP A 72 -25.71 -8.86 -4.31
C TRP A 72 -24.89 -7.64 -4.01
N THR A 73 -24.24 -7.63 -2.85
CA THR A 73 -23.22 -6.67 -2.46
C THR A 73 -21.87 -7.05 -3.05
N GLU A 74 -20.90 -6.16 -3.01
CA GLU A 74 -19.53 -6.41 -3.46
C GLU A 74 -18.97 -7.72 -2.86
N GLN A 75 -18.99 -7.87 -1.55
CA GLN A 75 -18.50 -9.07 -0.86
C GLN A 75 -19.26 -10.34 -1.31
N ARG A 76 -20.58 -10.31 -1.37
CA ARG A 76 -21.38 -11.48 -1.76
C ARG A 76 -21.17 -11.88 -3.21
N ASN A 77 -20.83 -10.93 -4.08
CA ASN A 77 -20.45 -11.24 -5.46
C ASN A 77 -19.11 -12.00 -5.49
N PHE A 78 -18.10 -11.58 -4.71
CA PHE A 78 -16.85 -12.33 -4.61
C PHE A 78 -17.05 -13.73 -4.03
N GLU A 79 -17.80 -13.85 -2.93
CA GLU A 79 -18.12 -15.14 -2.32
C GLU A 79 -18.80 -16.08 -3.30
N ALA A 80 -19.82 -15.61 -4.03
CA ALA A 80 -20.55 -16.44 -5.00
C ALA A 80 -19.64 -16.93 -6.15
N VAL A 81 -18.73 -16.10 -6.65
CA VAL A 81 -17.80 -16.51 -7.71
C VAL A 81 -16.79 -17.52 -7.17
N LEU A 82 -16.24 -17.30 -5.99
CA LEU A 82 -15.30 -18.24 -5.35
C LEU A 82 -15.96 -19.59 -5.04
N ASP A 83 -17.20 -19.59 -4.57
CA ASP A 83 -17.97 -20.82 -4.34
C ASP A 83 -18.22 -21.59 -5.64
N MET A 84 -18.57 -20.90 -6.73
CA MET A 84 -18.74 -21.54 -8.04
C MET A 84 -17.43 -22.12 -8.58
N MET A 85 -16.30 -21.43 -8.35
CA MET A 85 -14.97 -21.94 -8.73
C MET A 85 -14.59 -23.16 -7.87
N SER A 86 -14.82 -23.09 -6.55
CA SER A 86 -14.52 -24.18 -5.61
C SER A 86 -15.34 -25.44 -5.89
N SER A 87 -16.60 -25.27 -6.24
CA SER A 87 -17.50 -26.38 -6.60
C SER A 87 -17.31 -26.90 -8.03
N GLY A 88 -16.47 -26.29 -8.83
CA GLY A 88 -16.22 -26.66 -10.23
C GLY A 88 -17.34 -26.26 -11.21
N VAL A 89 -18.35 -25.52 -10.76
CA VAL A 89 -19.42 -25.00 -11.65
C VAL A 89 -18.88 -23.94 -12.59
N LEU A 90 -17.91 -23.14 -12.12
CA LEU A 90 -17.19 -22.16 -12.93
C LEU A 90 -15.75 -22.63 -13.13
N ASP A 91 -15.46 -23.12 -14.34
CA ASP A 91 -14.09 -23.47 -14.74
C ASP A 91 -13.42 -22.29 -15.45
N VAL A 92 -12.46 -21.66 -14.78
CA VAL A 92 -11.66 -20.55 -15.33
C VAL A 92 -10.36 -21.03 -15.99
N LYS A 93 -10.03 -22.31 -15.93
CA LYS A 93 -8.75 -22.83 -16.46
C LYS A 93 -8.64 -22.65 -17.97
N SER A 94 -9.76 -22.74 -18.67
CA SER A 94 -9.83 -22.58 -20.13
C SER A 94 -9.49 -21.15 -20.61
N VAL A 95 -9.62 -20.14 -19.75
CA VAL A 95 -9.30 -18.74 -20.08
C VAL A 95 -7.92 -18.32 -19.59
N ILE A 96 -7.21 -19.16 -18.82
CA ILE A 96 -5.83 -18.92 -18.42
C ILE A 96 -4.91 -19.39 -19.53
N THR A 97 -4.46 -18.45 -20.37
CA THR A 97 -3.62 -18.77 -21.53
C THR A 97 -2.14 -18.74 -21.22
N HIS A 98 -1.71 -17.93 -20.25
CA HIS A 98 -0.29 -17.74 -19.90
C HIS A 98 -0.07 -17.79 -18.39
N ARG A 99 1.08 -18.35 -18.00
CA ARG A 99 1.54 -18.37 -16.61
C ARG A 99 3.01 -17.94 -16.58
N PHE A 100 3.33 -17.04 -15.69
CA PHE A 100 4.70 -16.58 -15.45
C PHE A 100 5.02 -16.67 -13.97
N ASP A 101 6.26 -16.95 -13.65
CA ASP A 101 6.74 -16.74 -12.30
C ASP A 101 6.87 -15.22 -12.04
N ILE A 102 6.71 -14.79 -10.80
CA ILE A 102 6.68 -13.36 -10.45
C ILE A 102 7.96 -12.62 -10.87
N GLU A 103 9.09 -13.32 -10.88
CA GLU A 103 10.37 -12.79 -11.34
C GLU A 103 10.34 -12.34 -12.81
N ASN A 104 9.47 -12.94 -13.62
CA ASN A 104 9.27 -12.65 -15.04
C ASN A 104 8.01 -11.79 -15.29
N ALA A 105 7.54 -11.04 -14.30
CA ALA A 105 6.34 -10.22 -14.41
C ALA A 105 6.44 -9.19 -15.56
N ILE A 106 7.63 -8.67 -15.87
CA ILE A 106 7.84 -7.71 -16.97
C ILE A 106 7.46 -8.35 -18.31
N ASP A 107 7.81 -9.61 -18.54
CA ASP A 107 7.47 -10.33 -19.76
C ASP A 107 5.95 -10.58 -19.85
N ALA A 108 5.33 -10.87 -18.72
CA ALA A 108 3.87 -11.00 -18.63
C ALA A 108 3.14 -9.70 -19.01
N TYR A 109 3.63 -8.55 -18.55
CA TYR A 109 3.11 -7.23 -18.94
C TYR A 109 3.32 -6.92 -20.43
N GLY A 110 4.40 -7.43 -21.02
CA GLY A 110 4.65 -7.30 -22.46
C GLY A 110 3.62 -8.00 -23.35
N LEU A 111 2.81 -8.92 -22.78
CA LEU A 111 1.77 -9.63 -23.51
C LEU A 111 0.37 -8.98 -23.43
N LEU A 112 0.20 -7.87 -22.71
CA LEU A 112 -1.13 -7.25 -22.53
C LEU A 112 -1.80 -6.82 -23.84
N ASP A 113 -1.03 -6.49 -24.87
CA ASP A 113 -1.53 -6.11 -26.19
C ASP A 113 -1.64 -7.30 -27.15
N ASN A 114 -1.29 -8.52 -26.72
CA ASN A 114 -1.42 -9.71 -27.56
C ASN A 114 -2.87 -10.22 -27.55
N PRO A 115 -3.54 -10.31 -28.71
CA PRO A 115 -4.93 -10.75 -28.80
C PRO A 115 -5.15 -12.20 -28.35
N ASP A 116 -4.10 -13.04 -28.31
CA ASP A 116 -4.17 -14.42 -27.87
C ASP A 116 -4.02 -14.57 -26.33
N ALA A 117 -3.66 -13.48 -25.64
CA ALA A 117 -3.52 -13.45 -24.20
C ALA A 117 -4.84 -13.08 -23.51
N LEU A 118 -5.65 -14.08 -23.15
CA LEU A 118 -6.94 -13.88 -22.45
C LEU A 118 -6.74 -13.75 -20.93
N GLY A 119 -6.10 -14.72 -20.31
CA GLY A 119 -5.81 -14.74 -18.88
C GLY A 119 -4.34 -14.94 -18.63
N ILE A 120 -3.69 -13.97 -17.99
CA ILE A 120 -2.28 -14.02 -17.59
C ILE A 120 -2.21 -14.14 -16.08
N VAL A 121 -1.57 -15.18 -15.57
CA VAL A 121 -1.43 -15.44 -14.13
C VAL A 121 0.03 -15.38 -13.73
N LEU A 122 0.34 -14.67 -12.66
CA LEU A 122 1.65 -14.69 -12.02
C LEU A 122 1.66 -15.71 -10.89
N ASN A 123 2.61 -16.64 -10.95
CA ASN A 123 2.84 -17.63 -9.90
C ASN A 123 3.82 -17.05 -8.88
N TYR A 124 3.46 -17.15 -7.61
CA TYR A 124 4.34 -16.80 -6.50
C TYR A 124 4.92 -18.09 -5.91
N PRO A 125 6.22 -18.14 -5.60
CA PRO A 125 6.80 -19.29 -4.93
C PRO A 125 6.16 -19.47 -3.53
N SER A 126 5.93 -20.71 -3.15
CA SER A 126 5.47 -21.01 -1.80
C SER A 126 6.55 -20.63 -0.81
N GLN A 127 6.29 -19.66 0.03
CA GLN A 127 7.17 -19.23 1.11
C GLN A 127 6.58 -19.61 2.46
N SER A 128 7.44 -19.93 3.43
CA SER A 128 6.99 -20.17 4.79
C SER A 128 6.40 -18.88 5.38
N ARG A 129 5.42 -19.04 6.28
CA ARG A 129 4.81 -17.89 6.99
C ARG A 129 5.85 -17.00 7.66
N GLU A 130 6.91 -17.59 8.20
CA GLU A 130 8.02 -16.87 8.86
C GLU A 130 8.75 -15.92 7.91
N VAL A 131 8.91 -16.31 6.64
CA VAL A 131 9.51 -15.44 5.61
C VAL A 131 8.56 -14.32 5.22
N LEU A 132 7.26 -14.62 5.09
CA LEU A 132 6.24 -13.64 4.71
C LEU A 132 5.96 -12.59 5.82
N THR A 133 6.22 -12.95 7.08
CA THR A 133 5.96 -12.09 8.26
C THR A 133 7.20 -11.41 8.81
N LYS A 134 8.34 -11.47 8.09
CA LYS A 134 9.55 -10.77 8.51
C LYS A 134 9.34 -9.25 8.53
N SER A 135 9.44 -8.67 9.71
CA SER A 135 9.42 -7.22 9.90
C SER A 135 10.72 -6.53 9.49
N LYS A 136 11.84 -7.29 9.38
CA LYS A 136 13.18 -6.77 9.11
C LYS A 136 13.86 -7.53 7.98
N VAL A 137 14.47 -6.79 7.05
CA VAL A 137 15.23 -7.35 5.92
C VAL A 137 16.58 -6.65 5.78
N GLY A 138 17.64 -7.45 5.57
CA GLY A 138 18.97 -6.94 5.22
C GLY A 138 18.99 -6.48 3.76
N LEU A 139 19.52 -5.30 3.50
CA LEU A 139 19.64 -4.73 2.15
C LEU A 139 21.09 -4.72 1.66
N ASN A 140 22.01 -4.13 2.41
CA ASN A 140 23.41 -3.95 2.04
C ASN A 140 24.33 -4.39 3.18
N VAL A 141 24.30 -5.67 3.54
CA VAL A 141 25.00 -6.23 4.72
C VAL A 141 26.52 -6.10 4.64
N GLN A 142 27.10 -5.96 3.44
CA GLN A 142 28.57 -5.88 3.25
C GLN A 142 29.19 -4.53 3.68
N SER A 143 28.39 -3.52 4.01
CA SER A 143 28.87 -2.19 4.42
C SER A 143 29.17 -2.05 5.91
N LEU A 144 29.15 -3.14 6.69
CA LEU A 144 29.34 -3.14 8.12
C LEU A 144 30.85 -3.12 8.52
N LYS A 145 31.55 -2.05 8.13
CA LYS A 145 32.86 -1.74 8.73
C LYS A 145 32.65 -1.29 10.20
N VAL A 146 33.73 -1.41 10.99
CA VAL A 146 33.74 -0.88 12.36
C VAL A 146 33.26 0.56 12.33
N VAL A 147 32.18 0.86 13.09
CA VAL A 147 31.61 2.21 13.13
C VAL A 147 32.51 3.06 14.03
N ASP A 148 33.10 4.12 13.46
CA ASP A 148 33.76 5.15 14.23
C ASP A 148 32.68 5.91 15.03
N PRO A 149 32.75 5.98 16.36
CA PRO A 149 31.76 6.68 17.19
C PRO A 149 31.61 8.17 16.88
N SER A 150 32.60 8.76 16.22
CA SER A 150 32.56 10.17 15.79
C SER A 150 31.71 10.41 14.53
N ILE A 151 31.39 9.35 13.79
CA ILE A 151 30.57 9.43 12.57
C ILE A 151 29.11 9.10 12.92
N PRO A 152 28.15 9.96 12.53
CA PRO A 152 26.72 9.65 12.72
C PRO A 152 26.33 8.36 11.99
N CYS A 153 25.93 7.34 12.76
CA CYS A 153 25.31 6.13 12.24
C CYS A 153 23.80 6.25 12.49
N VAL A 154 23.07 6.49 11.41
CA VAL A 154 21.71 7.04 11.47
C VAL A 154 20.66 5.98 11.13
N GLY A 155 19.67 5.88 12.01
CA GLY A 155 18.40 5.24 11.74
C GLY A 155 17.36 6.27 11.33
N PHE A 156 16.53 5.95 10.34
CA PHE A 156 15.44 6.81 9.89
C PHE A 156 14.09 6.20 10.21
N ILE A 157 13.15 7.02 10.71
CA ILE A 157 11.74 6.68 10.84
C ILE A 157 10.96 7.51 9.83
N GLY A 158 10.45 6.84 8.79
CA GLY A 158 9.73 7.47 7.70
C GLY A 158 10.56 7.62 6.42
N ALA A 159 9.91 7.34 5.29
CA ALA A 159 10.47 7.50 3.94
C ALA A 159 9.50 8.25 3.02
N GLY A 160 8.76 9.23 3.57
CA GLY A 160 7.88 10.09 2.80
C GLY A 160 8.64 10.93 1.77
N ASN A 161 7.91 11.73 0.97
CA ASN A 161 8.50 12.52 -0.11
C ASN A 161 9.66 13.42 0.33
N TYR A 162 9.52 14.10 1.47
CA TYR A 162 10.56 14.97 1.98
C TYR A 162 11.79 14.18 2.47
N ALA A 163 11.56 13.12 3.25
CA ALA A 163 12.63 12.26 3.71
C ALA A 163 13.42 11.66 2.54
N SER A 164 12.73 11.06 1.57
CA SER A 164 13.36 10.30 0.49
C SER A 164 14.04 11.18 -0.58
N ARG A 165 13.52 12.39 -0.81
CA ARG A 165 14.04 13.28 -1.86
C ARG A 165 15.06 14.28 -1.35
N THR A 166 14.99 14.68 -0.08
CA THR A 166 15.79 15.77 0.46
C THR A 166 16.66 15.31 1.62
N LEU A 167 16.05 14.78 2.68
CA LEU A 167 16.76 14.60 3.94
C LEU A 167 17.73 13.42 3.92
N ILE A 168 17.30 12.25 3.45
CA ILE A 168 18.18 11.06 3.34
C ILE A 168 19.40 11.35 2.44
N PRO A 169 19.24 11.95 1.24
CA PRO A 169 20.38 12.37 0.44
C PRO A 169 21.33 13.34 1.17
N ALA A 170 20.79 14.34 1.89
CA ALA A 170 21.59 15.31 2.62
C ALA A 170 22.42 14.66 3.76
N PHE A 171 21.84 13.76 4.53
CA PHE A 171 22.59 13.02 5.56
C PHE A 171 23.70 12.16 4.95
N LYS A 172 23.42 11.53 3.80
CA LYS A 172 24.41 10.73 3.07
C LYS A 172 25.56 11.60 2.53
N GLU A 173 25.25 12.77 1.96
CA GLU A 173 26.24 13.72 1.46
C GLU A 173 27.11 14.29 2.60
N ALA A 174 26.51 14.51 3.77
CA ALA A 174 27.23 14.91 4.98
C ALA A 174 28.11 13.80 5.58
N GLY A 175 28.15 12.61 4.98
CA GLY A 175 29.01 11.50 5.41
C GLY A 175 28.42 10.60 6.49
N ALA A 176 27.13 10.72 6.80
CA ALA A 176 26.47 9.83 7.74
C ALA A 176 26.33 8.39 7.18
N ILE A 177 26.46 7.42 8.09
CA ILE A 177 26.22 6.00 7.76
C ILE A 177 24.72 5.73 7.90
N LEU A 178 24.06 5.40 6.79
CA LEU A 178 22.63 5.06 6.78
C LEU A 178 22.45 3.59 7.19
N ASN A 179 22.00 3.35 8.43
CA ASN A 179 21.91 2.01 8.99
C ASN A 179 20.53 1.37 8.74
N THR A 180 19.51 1.81 9.41
CA THR A 180 18.17 1.19 9.34
C THR A 180 17.13 2.22 8.90
N LEU A 181 16.29 1.85 7.94
CA LEU A 181 15.15 2.63 7.50
C LEU A 181 13.86 1.94 7.96
N VAL A 182 13.10 2.60 8.82
CA VAL A 182 11.82 2.09 9.32
C VAL A 182 10.67 2.78 8.61
N THR A 183 9.72 1.98 8.10
CA THR A 183 8.49 2.47 7.46
C THR A 183 7.32 1.56 7.79
N SER A 184 6.13 2.08 7.99
CA SER A 184 4.93 1.30 8.34
C SER A 184 4.55 0.25 7.28
N GLY A 185 4.80 0.51 6.00
CA GLY A 185 4.38 -0.35 4.90
C GLY A 185 5.45 -1.32 4.38
N GLY A 186 6.68 -1.30 4.89
CA GLY A 186 7.80 -2.17 4.47
C GLY A 186 8.28 -1.95 3.03
N ILE A 187 7.41 -1.97 2.04
CA ILE A 187 7.75 -1.83 0.61
C ILE A 187 8.53 -0.54 0.33
N SER A 188 8.06 0.60 0.83
CA SER A 188 8.74 1.89 0.69
C SER A 188 10.10 1.88 1.40
N GLY A 189 10.19 1.20 2.54
CA GLY A 189 11.44 0.99 3.29
C GLY A 189 12.48 0.23 2.48
N VAL A 190 12.09 -0.87 1.84
CA VAL A 190 12.98 -1.65 0.97
C VAL A 190 13.38 -0.86 -0.27
N HIS A 191 12.42 -0.21 -0.95
CA HIS A 191 12.68 0.58 -2.15
C HIS A 191 13.67 1.72 -1.89
N HIS A 192 13.36 2.59 -0.92
CA HIS A 192 14.23 3.73 -0.59
C HIS A 192 15.50 3.30 0.11
N GLY A 193 15.45 2.22 0.87
CA GLY A 193 16.60 1.62 1.53
C GLY A 193 17.64 1.14 0.53
N ASN A 194 17.26 0.39 -0.49
CA ASN A 194 18.14 -0.06 -1.57
C ASN A 194 18.71 1.12 -2.36
N LYS A 195 17.85 2.07 -2.77
CA LYS A 195 18.26 3.27 -3.52
C LYS A 195 19.33 4.08 -2.79
N ASN A 196 19.20 4.23 -1.48
CA ASN A 196 20.10 5.06 -0.67
C ASN A 196 21.21 4.26 0.04
N LYS A 197 21.24 2.94 -0.13
CA LYS A 197 22.22 2.00 0.44
C LYS A 197 22.14 1.90 1.98
N PHE A 198 20.94 1.90 2.53
CA PHE A 198 20.75 1.49 3.92
C PHE A 198 21.19 0.04 4.12
N VAL A 199 21.65 -0.29 5.32
CA VAL A 199 22.02 -1.66 5.69
C VAL A 199 20.79 -2.53 5.84
N THR A 200 19.72 -1.99 6.41
CA THR A 200 18.52 -2.72 6.80
C THR A 200 17.26 -1.88 6.53
N ALA A 201 16.16 -2.54 6.19
CA ALA A 201 14.81 -1.97 6.26
C ALA A 201 13.99 -2.74 7.31
N SER A 202 13.13 -2.03 8.05
CA SER A 202 12.24 -2.64 9.03
C SER A 202 10.86 -1.96 9.04
N THR A 203 9.87 -2.66 9.62
CA THR A 203 8.56 -2.09 9.98
C THR A 203 8.44 -1.78 11.48
N GLU A 204 9.41 -2.22 12.28
CA GLU A 204 9.43 -2.07 13.73
C GLU A 204 10.44 -1.02 14.17
N VAL A 205 9.98 -0.02 14.93
CA VAL A 205 10.86 1.05 15.45
C VAL A 205 11.83 0.53 16.52
N GLU A 206 11.48 -0.55 17.20
CA GLU A 206 12.30 -1.25 18.20
C GLU A 206 13.65 -1.69 17.66
N ASP A 207 13.73 -1.94 16.36
CA ASP A 207 14.97 -2.26 15.66
C ASP A 207 15.98 -1.11 15.64
N LEU A 208 15.52 0.13 15.85
CA LEU A 208 16.40 1.29 16.01
C LEU A 208 16.88 1.42 17.44
N TRP A 209 15.95 1.25 18.39
CA TRP A 209 16.25 1.43 19.82
C TRP A 209 17.25 0.39 20.33
N SER A 210 17.09 -0.85 19.91
CA SER A 210 17.95 -1.99 20.32
C SER A 210 19.25 -2.12 19.52
N ASN A 211 19.49 -1.27 18.51
CA ASN A 211 20.69 -1.37 17.69
C ASN A 211 21.81 -0.46 18.24
N ASP A 212 22.78 -1.03 18.89
CA ASP A 212 23.92 -0.31 19.49
C ASP A 212 24.81 0.40 18.45
N ARG A 213 24.73 0.04 17.17
CA ARG A 213 25.47 0.73 16.10
C ARG A 213 24.86 2.08 15.73
N ILE A 214 23.57 2.24 15.95
CA ILE A 214 22.86 3.49 15.67
C ILE A 214 23.09 4.43 16.85
N ASN A 215 23.72 5.57 16.59
CA ASN A 215 23.93 6.61 17.59
C ASN A 215 23.01 7.83 17.39
N THR A 216 22.34 7.90 16.24
CA THR A 216 21.48 9.02 15.86
C THR A 216 20.21 8.50 15.18
N VAL A 217 19.06 9.09 15.49
CA VAL A 217 17.79 8.77 14.85
C VAL A 217 17.21 10.03 14.21
N SER A 218 16.82 9.89 12.95
CA SER A 218 16.11 10.94 12.21
C SER A 218 14.62 10.59 12.11
N ILE A 219 13.76 11.43 12.69
CA ILE A 219 12.31 11.24 12.79
C ILE A 219 11.64 12.14 11.75
N VAL A 220 11.00 11.52 10.75
CA VAL A 220 10.36 12.19 9.60
C VAL A 220 8.99 11.54 9.32
N THR A 221 8.23 11.35 10.37
CA THR A 221 6.91 10.72 10.38
C THR A 221 5.79 11.76 10.30
N ARG A 222 4.58 11.35 10.63
CA ARG A 222 3.47 12.29 10.85
C ARG A 222 3.67 13.03 12.16
N HIS A 223 3.18 14.24 12.23
CA HIS A 223 3.39 15.17 13.33
C HIS A 223 2.92 14.62 14.69
N ASP A 224 1.87 13.83 14.70
CA ASP A 224 1.27 13.18 15.88
C ASP A 224 2.17 12.11 16.51
N ALA A 225 3.14 11.58 15.76
CA ALA A 225 4.07 10.57 16.26
C ALA A 225 5.41 11.15 16.77
N HIS A 226 5.71 12.41 16.47
CA HIS A 226 7.02 13.00 16.74
C HIS A 226 7.40 12.95 18.23
N ALA A 227 6.49 13.44 19.08
CA ALA A 227 6.78 13.57 20.51
C ALA A 227 7.15 12.22 21.15
N GLN A 228 6.36 11.19 20.90
CA GLN A 228 6.62 9.86 21.48
C GLN A 228 7.91 9.26 20.94
N GLN A 229 8.16 9.37 19.63
CA GLN A 229 9.38 8.84 19.02
C GLN A 229 10.64 9.55 19.50
N VAL A 230 10.57 10.87 19.77
CA VAL A 230 11.67 11.64 20.36
C VAL A 230 11.95 11.13 21.79
N ILE A 231 10.91 10.95 22.62
CA ILE A 231 11.04 10.44 23.98
C ILE A 231 11.69 9.05 23.98
N ASP A 232 11.27 8.15 23.09
CA ASP A 232 11.79 6.79 23.00
C ASP A 232 13.26 6.77 22.53
N ALA A 233 13.60 7.62 21.56
CA ALA A 233 14.98 7.78 21.11
C ALA A 233 15.91 8.30 22.22
N LEU A 234 15.49 9.32 22.96
CA LEU A 234 16.25 9.88 24.07
C LEU A 234 16.46 8.85 25.20
N LYS A 235 15.39 8.10 25.56
CA LYS A 235 15.48 7.01 26.56
C LYS A 235 16.41 5.89 26.13
N SER A 236 16.53 5.66 24.81
CA SER A 236 17.43 4.66 24.23
C SER A 236 18.87 5.17 24.05
N GLY A 237 19.18 6.38 24.53
CA GLY A 237 20.51 6.98 24.44
C GLY A 237 20.92 7.39 23.02
N LYS A 238 19.96 7.68 22.15
CA LYS A 238 20.23 8.10 20.77
C LYS A 238 20.17 9.62 20.65
N ASN A 239 21.04 10.19 19.81
CA ASN A 239 20.88 11.58 19.37
C ASN A 239 19.68 11.66 18.45
N VAL A 240 18.96 12.78 18.48
CA VAL A 240 17.70 12.94 17.74
C VAL A 240 17.78 14.11 16.79
N PHE A 241 17.44 13.84 15.53
CA PHE A 241 17.00 14.84 14.57
C PHE A 241 15.51 14.63 14.33
N VAL A 242 14.69 15.63 14.53
CA VAL A 242 13.23 15.54 14.31
C VAL A 242 12.75 16.67 13.41
N GLU A 243 11.88 16.34 12.47
CA GLU A 243 11.19 17.36 11.67
C GLU A 243 10.17 18.13 12.51
N LYS A 244 9.92 19.35 12.06
CA LYS A 244 8.93 20.23 12.70
C LYS A 244 7.49 19.68 12.50
N PRO A 245 6.60 19.89 13.46
CA PRO A 245 6.81 20.40 14.81
C PRO A 245 7.37 19.30 15.74
N LEU A 246 8.13 19.70 16.73
CA LEU A 246 8.67 18.80 17.75
C LEU A 246 7.56 18.10 18.55
N ALA A 247 6.52 18.85 18.89
CA ALA A 247 5.36 18.40 19.64
C ALA A 247 4.11 19.17 19.16
N LEU A 248 2.93 18.61 19.39
CA LEU A 248 1.65 19.27 19.09
C LEU A 248 1.03 19.95 20.30
N THR A 249 1.42 19.56 21.51
CA THR A 249 0.92 20.09 22.77
C THR A 249 2.05 20.52 23.70
N LEU A 250 1.74 21.43 24.64
CA LEU A 250 2.67 21.82 25.69
C LEU A 250 3.01 20.66 26.64
N ASP A 251 2.07 19.78 26.88
CA ASP A 251 2.29 18.61 27.73
C ASP A 251 3.33 17.64 27.10
N GLU A 252 3.21 17.36 25.79
CA GLU A 252 4.20 16.60 25.05
C GLU A 252 5.59 17.27 25.12
N PHE A 253 5.65 18.58 24.89
CA PHE A 253 6.89 19.34 24.97
C PHE A 253 7.53 19.23 26.37
N ASN A 254 6.76 19.40 27.44
CA ASN A 254 7.27 19.30 28.82
C ASN A 254 7.84 17.90 29.12
N VAL A 255 7.22 16.83 28.59
CA VAL A 255 7.73 15.47 28.74
C VAL A 255 9.04 15.28 27.97
N ILE A 256 9.14 15.82 26.76
CA ILE A 256 10.38 15.78 25.97
C ILE A 256 11.50 16.52 26.70
N ASP A 257 11.26 17.75 27.17
CA ASP A 257 12.23 18.57 27.85
C ASP A 257 12.78 17.86 29.11
N LYS A 258 11.88 17.30 29.94
CA LYS A 258 12.27 16.51 31.11
C LYS A 258 13.12 15.30 30.70
N THR A 259 12.71 14.56 29.70
CA THR A 259 13.42 13.35 29.23
C THR A 259 14.81 13.71 28.70
N TYR A 260 14.93 14.82 27.95
CA TYR A 260 16.19 15.32 27.43
C TYR A 260 17.16 15.66 28.57
N HIS A 261 16.68 16.38 29.58
CA HIS A 261 17.51 16.73 30.73
C HIS A 261 17.95 15.54 31.54
N GLU A 262 17.12 14.50 31.67
CA GLU A 262 17.48 13.24 32.33
C GLU A 262 18.54 12.46 31.52
N ALA A 263 18.38 12.34 30.22
CA ALA A 263 19.32 11.68 29.30
C ALA A 263 20.67 12.43 29.22
N ASN A 264 20.66 13.77 29.23
CA ASN A 264 21.87 14.57 29.18
C ASN A 264 22.70 14.47 30.47
N LYS A 265 22.04 14.39 31.64
CA LYS A 265 22.73 14.15 32.92
C LYS A 265 23.48 12.84 32.98
N SER A 266 22.99 11.82 32.27
CA SER A 266 23.63 10.49 32.20
C SER A 266 24.74 10.42 31.13
N ASN A 267 25.04 11.50 30.40
CA ASN A 267 25.96 11.54 29.24
C ASN A 267 25.60 10.54 28.11
N THR A 268 24.35 10.16 28.02
CA THR A 268 23.89 9.18 27.02
C THR A 268 23.54 9.81 25.67
N VAL A 269 23.27 11.12 25.62
CA VAL A 269 23.03 11.90 24.41
C VAL A 269 23.97 13.11 24.34
N ARG A 270 24.31 13.54 23.13
CA ARG A 270 25.17 14.70 22.86
C ARG A 270 24.41 15.75 22.05
#